data_4026cdbb9d9cd331c93595255ec104db
#
_entry.id   4026cdbb9d9cd331c93595255ec104db
#
_cell.length_a   1.000
_cell.length_b   1.000
_cell.length_c   1.000
_cell.angle_alpha   90.00
_cell.angle_beta   90.00
_cell.angle_gamma   90.00
#
_symmetry.space_group_name_H-M   'P 1'
#
loop_
_entity.id
_entity.type
_entity.pdbx_description
1 polymer ?
#
loop_
_entity_poly.entity_id
_entity_poly.type
_entity_poly.pdbx_seq_one_letter_code
_entity_poly.pdbx_strand_id
1 'polypeptide(L)'
;MKRRVATIALAQISYFENSNDNLDKIKKYIKLAKKKGADIVCFPESCIHKNDVLHFNHSLINEIKKECEKNSIWCIVDEDLKIRGKVYNTAVLINREGNIQGYYKKINLMGDTEGLNAGKKPKVFETDFGKIGIAICWDLSFPKLFQKIKRRGAEIVFCPSHWAYETKAHEDDHKNREKKIIRSLVGARAFENLCFVAFCSPKTRHKDLVTYSVISSPHRILKEISEKEGLLVARLNLNEISKFTKLYKEAV
;
A
#
# COMPACT_ATOMS: atom_id res chain seq x y z
N MET A 1 26.78 4.18 -5.31
CA MET A 1 26.19 3.71 -4.02
C MET A 1 24.67 3.82 -4.12
N LYS A 2 23.90 2.77 -3.78
CA LYS A 2 22.44 2.87 -3.72
C LYS A 2 22.03 3.92 -2.67
N ARG A 3 21.08 4.76 -2.99
CA ARG A 3 20.50 5.75 -2.08
C ARG A 3 19.88 5.03 -0.88
N ARG A 4 20.26 5.43 0.32
CA ARG A 4 19.77 4.81 1.59
C ARG A 4 18.69 5.61 2.29
N VAL A 5 18.08 6.55 1.59
CA VAL A 5 16.96 7.36 2.07
C VAL A 5 15.85 7.32 1.04
N ALA A 6 14.66 6.96 1.46
CA ALA A 6 13.45 6.96 0.65
C ALA A 6 12.44 7.97 1.23
N THR A 7 11.80 8.75 0.38
CA THR A 7 10.65 9.57 0.77
C THR A 7 9.39 8.92 0.20
N ILE A 8 8.52 8.43 1.06
CA ILE A 8 7.29 7.76 0.65
C ILE A 8 6.07 8.62 0.94
N ALA A 9 5.04 8.45 0.13
CA ALA A 9 3.75 9.10 0.30
C ALA A 9 2.60 8.07 0.28
N LEU A 10 1.62 8.26 1.15
CA LEU A 10 0.34 7.54 1.14
C LEU A 10 -0.77 8.55 0.85
N ALA A 11 -1.57 8.26 -0.16
CA ALA A 11 -2.67 9.12 -0.60
C ALA A 11 -3.98 8.62 0.01
N GLN A 12 -4.36 9.10 1.19
CA GLN A 12 -5.66 8.81 1.77
C GLN A 12 -6.73 9.64 1.07
N ILE A 13 -7.31 9.09 -0.01
CA ILE A 13 -8.27 9.75 -0.89
C ILE A 13 -9.65 9.14 -0.77
N SER A 14 -10.68 9.94 -1.01
CA SER A 14 -12.05 9.45 -1.20
C SER A 14 -12.25 8.96 -2.62
N TYR A 15 -13.09 7.95 -2.79
CA TYR A 15 -13.49 7.42 -4.08
C TYR A 15 -14.83 8.01 -4.53
N PHE A 16 -14.98 8.11 -5.83
CA PHE A 16 -16.20 8.48 -6.52
C PHE A 16 -16.76 7.26 -7.27
N GLU A 17 -18.04 7.32 -7.60
CA GLU A 17 -18.67 6.33 -8.50
C GLU A 17 -18.09 6.42 -9.91
N ASN A 18 -17.75 7.63 -10.36
CA ASN A 18 -17.18 7.88 -11.67
C ASN A 18 -15.66 7.66 -11.65
N SER A 19 -15.18 6.76 -12.48
CA SER A 19 -13.76 6.41 -12.57
C SER A 19 -12.88 7.52 -13.12
N ASN A 20 -13.41 8.43 -13.95
CA ASN A 20 -12.64 9.59 -14.42
C ASN A 20 -12.37 10.57 -13.28
N ASP A 21 -13.33 10.76 -12.36
CA ASP A 21 -13.13 11.59 -11.17
C ASP A 21 -12.06 10.97 -10.25
N ASN A 22 -12.03 9.63 -10.13
CA ASN A 22 -10.98 8.92 -9.41
C ASN A 22 -9.63 9.10 -10.10
N LEU A 23 -9.57 8.97 -11.43
CA LEU A 23 -8.36 9.19 -12.21
C LEU A 23 -7.81 10.60 -12.03
N ASP A 24 -8.65 11.62 -12.11
CA ASP A 24 -8.24 13.02 -11.92
C ASP A 24 -7.70 13.25 -10.51
N LYS A 25 -8.32 12.64 -9.51
CA LYS A 25 -7.84 12.67 -8.13
C LYS A 25 -6.48 11.97 -8.00
N ILE A 26 -6.32 10.77 -8.57
CA ILE A 26 -5.04 10.04 -8.59
C ILE A 26 -3.95 10.90 -9.23
N LYS A 27 -4.20 11.48 -10.41
CA LYS A 27 -3.26 12.39 -11.09
C LYS A 27 -2.89 13.60 -10.22
N LYS A 28 -3.86 14.22 -9.56
CA LYS A 28 -3.64 15.33 -8.62
C LYS A 28 -2.70 14.92 -7.48
N TYR A 29 -2.92 13.76 -6.88
CA TYR A 29 -2.12 13.29 -5.75
C TYR A 29 -0.73 12.79 -6.17
N ILE A 30 -0.55 12.26 -7.38
CA ILE A 30 0.77 11.99 -7.98
C ILE A 30 1.59 13.29 -8.06
N LYS A 31 1.03 14.36 -8.62
CA LYS A 31 1.67 15.70 -8.69
C LYS A 31 2.01 16.24 -7.31
N LEU A 32 1.06 16.12 -6.37
CA LEU A 32 1.25 16.61 -5.01
C LEU A 32 2.36 15.83 -4.28
N ALA A 33 2.40 14.51 -4.44
CA ALA A 33 3.44 13.67 -3.87
C ALA A 33 4.83 14.04 -4.41
N LYS A 34 4.95 14.24 -5.72
CA LYS A 34 6.20 14.74 -6.34
C LYS A 34 6.60 16.11 -5.80
N LYS A 35 5.66 17.05 -5.72
CA LYS A 35 5.91 18.39 -5.14
C LYS A 35 6.41 18.33 -3.69
N LYS A 36 6.00 17.31 -2.93
CA LYS A 36 6.46 17.04 -1.56
C LYS A 36 7.76 16.23 -1.50
N GLY A 37 8.41 15.96 -2.64
CA GLY A 37 9.69 15.24 -2.73
C GLY A 37 9.58 13.74 -2.56
N ALA A 38 8.39 13.15 -2.73
CA ALA A 38 8.23 11.71 -2.63
C ALA A 38 8.89 10.97 -3.81
N ASP A 39 9.51 9.84 -3.51
CA ASP A 39 10.03 8.91 -4.49
C ASP A 39 8.93 8.01 -5.05
N ILE A 40 7.96 7.68 -4.18
CA ILE A 40 6.83 6.82 -4.49
C ILE A 40 5.56 7.32 -3.80
N VAL A 41 4.43 7.17 -4.47
CA VAL A 41 3.10 7.33 -3.87
C VAL A 41 2.32 6.03 -3.93
N CYS A 42 1.68 5.65 -2.83
CA CYS A 42 0.78 4.51 -2.75
C CYS A 42 -0.65 5.00 -2.56
N PHE A 43 -1.55 4.48 -3.38
CA PHE A 43 -2.98 4.69 -3.28
C PHE A 43 -3.64 3.52 -2.52
N PRO A 44 -4.86 3.68 -2.02
CA PRO A 44 -5.59 2.60 -1.38
C PRO A 44 -5.99 1.48 -2.34
N GLU A 45 -6.51 0.39 -1.80
CA GLU A 45 -7.07 -0.74 -2.54
C GLU A 45 -8.30 -0.31 -3.35
N SER A 46 -8.46 -0.85 -4.58
CA SER A 46 -9.57 -0.59 -5.50
C SER A 46 -9.81 0.90 -5.75
N CYS A 47 -8.75 1.64 -6.06
CA CYS A 47 -8.79 3.10 -6.10
C CYS A 47 -9.16 3.70 -7.47
N ILE A 48 -9.22 2.90 -8.53
CA ILE A 48 -9.42 3.38 -9.90
C ILE A 48 -10.88 3.24 -10.32
N HIS A 49 -11.42 2.05 -10.16
CA HIS A 49 -12.78 1.71 -10.60
C HIS A 49 -13.52 0.94 -9.51
N LYS A 50 -14.82 1.15 -9.35
CA LYS A 50 -15.56 0.55 -8.23
C LYS A 50 -16.22 -0.78 -8.57
N ASN A 51 -16.58 -1.05 -9.82
CA ASN A 51 -17.46 -2.15 -10.19
C ASN A 51 -17.01 -2.95 -11.42
N ASP A 52 -15.87 -2.66 -12.04
CA ASP A 52 -15.39 -3.36 -13.22
C ASP A 52 -14.03 -3.99 -13.03
N VAL A 53 -13.82 -5.05 -13.78
CA VAL A 53 -12.54 -5.74 -13.86
C VAL A 53 -11.71 -5.12 -14.97
N LEU A 54 -10.58 -4.54 -14.62
CA LEU A 54 -9.69 -3.89 -15.57
C LEU A 54 -8.67 -4.88 -16.18
N HIS A 55 -7.90 -4.38 -17.14
CA HIS A 55 -6.74 -5.04 -17.74
C HIS A 55 -5.54 -4.11 -17.64
N PHE A 56 -4.31 -4.65 -17.67
CA PHE A 56 -3.07 -3.84 -17.62
C PHE A 56 -2.99 -2.73 -18.69
N ASN A 57 -3.63 -2.93 -19.85
CA ASN A 57 -3.68 -1.96 -20.94
C ASN A 57 -4.93 -1.09 -20.93
N HIS A 58 -5.70 -1.10 -19.85
CA HIS A 58 -6.89 -0.25 -19.74
C HIS A 58 -6.50 1.24 -19.80
N SER A 59 -7.35 2.08 -20.42
CA SER A 59 -7.10 3.52 -20.61
C SER A 59 -6.79 4.24 -19.31
N LEU A 60 -7.51 3.96 -18.23
CA LEU A 60 -7.28 4.55 -16.90
C LEU A 60 -5.87 4.23 -16.37
N ILE A 61 -5.41 2.98 -16.51
CA ILE A 61 -4.06 2.59 -16.10
C ILE A 61 -3.01 3.29 -16.98
N ASN A 62 -3.25 3.39 -18.28
CA ASN A 62 -2.33 4.08 -19.18
C ASN A 62 -2.22 5.58 -18.87
N GLU A 63 -3.30 6.23 -18.48
CA GLU A 63 -3.26 7.62 -18.05
C GLU A 63 -2.47 7.80 -16.73
N ILE A 64 -2.59 6.87 -15.79
CA ILE A 64 -1.78 6.88 -14.56
C ILE A 64 -0.29 6.68 -14.90
N LYS A 65 0.05 5.78 -15.82
CA LYS A 65 1.42 5.56 -16.31
C LYS A 65 2.02 6.85 -16.89
N LYS A 66 1.29 7.53 -17.77
CA LYS A 66 1.70 8.83 -18.32
C LYS A 66 1.94 9.88 -17.23
N GLU A 67 1.07 9.91 -16.21
CA GLU A 67 1.23 10.87 -15.11
C GLU A 67 2.45 10.54 -14.23
N CYS A 68 2.77 9.25 -14.03
CA CYS A 68 3.99 8.82 -13.34
C CYS A 68 5.25 9.23 -14.11
N GLU A 69 5.29 9.01 -15.42
CA GLU A 69 6.38 9.43 -16.32
C GLU A 69 6.56 10.94 -16.26
N LYS A 70 5.49 11.71 -16.50
CA LYS A 70 5.52 13.19 -16.48
C LYS A 70 6.08 13.77 -15.19
N ASN A 71 5.80 13.13 -14.04
CA ASN A 71 6.27 13.59 -12.74
C ASN A 71 7.54 12.86 -12.28
N SER A 72 8.05 11.89 -13.03
CA SER A 72 9.20 11.05 -12.66
C SER A 72 9.09 10.52 -11.23
N ILE A 73 7.99 9.81 -10.93
CA ILE A 73 7.67 9.28 -9.60
C ILE A 73 7.16 7.83 -9.71
N TRP A 74 7.52 6.99 -8.75
CA TRP A 74 6.95 5.66 -8.62
C TRP A 74 5.51 5.74 -8.08
N CYS A 75 4.67 4.78 -8.47
CA CYS A 75 3.30 4.71 -8.02
C CYS A 75 2.86 3.26 -7.75
N ILE A 76 2.09 3.06 -6.69
CA ILE A 76 1.34 1.83 -6.44
C ILE A 76 -0.14 2.19 -6.53
N VAL A 77 -0.86 1.56 -7.46
CA VAL A 77 -2.32 1.56 -7.56
C VAL A 77 -2.82 0.14 -7.47
N ASP A 78 -4.01 -0.03 -6.96
CA ASP A 78 -4.62 -1.35 -6.76
C ASP A 78 -5.99 -1.41 -7.40
N GLU A 79 -6.28 -2.54 -8.06
CA GLU A 79 -7.56 -2.78 -8.72
C GLU A 79 -7.79 -4.28 -8.98
N ASP A 80 -9.03 -4.67 -9.24
CA ASP A 80 -9.37 -5.99 -9.74
C ASP A 80 -8.97 -6.13 -11.21
N LEU A 81 -7.97 -6.99 -11.48
CA LEU A 81 -7.45 -7.18 -12.82
C LEU A 81 -7.69 -8.58 -13.35
N LYS A 82 -8.12 -8.65 -14.62
CA LYS A 82 -8.19 -9.91 -15.37
C LYS A 82 -6.79 -10.29 -15.90
N ILE A 83 -6.25 -11.39 -15.40
CA ILE A 83 -4.92 -11.88 -15.74
C ILE A 83 -5.03 -13.35 -16.15
N ARG A 84 -4.74 -13.64 -17.43
CA ARG A 84 -4.83 -15.00 -18.01
C ARG A 84 -6.19 -15.66 -17.75
N GLY A 85 -7.28 -14.93 -17.99
CA GLY A 85 -8.66 -15.42 -17.87
C GLY A 85 -9.23 -15.45 -16.45
N LYS A 86 -8.44 -15.13 -15.42
CA LYS A 86 -8.86 -15.10 -13.99
C LYS A 86 -8.78 -13.68 -13.44
N VAL A 87 -9.67 -13.35 -12.51
CA VAL A 87 -9.70 -12.05 -11.84
C VAL A 87 -8.95 -12.13 -10.51
N TYR A 88 -8.12 -11.12 -10.24
CA TYR A 88 -7.35 -10.98 -9.00
C TYR A 88 -7.40 -9.55 -8.52
N ASN A 89 -7.57 -9.35 -7.23
CA ASN A 89 -7.24 -8.07 -6.60
C ASN A 89 -5.73 -7.87 -6.69
N THR A 90 -5.27 -6.79 -7.34
CA THR A 90 -3.91 -6.67 -7.84
C THR A 90 -3.34 -5.27 -7.65
N ALA A 91 -2.29 -5.18 -6.85
CA ALA A 91 -1.50 -3.96 -6.77
C ALA A 91 -0.46 -3.91 -7.89
N VAL A 92 -0.49 -2.84 -8.67
CA VAL A 92 0.40 -2.58 -9.82
C VAL A 92 1.44 -1.56 -9.40
N LEU A 93 2.71 -1.89 -9.60
CA LEU A 93 3.84 -0.98 -9.40
C LEU A 93 4.26 -0.36 -10.72
N ILE A 94 4.17 0.95 -10.83
CA ILE A 94 4.56 1.76 -11.98
C ILE A 94 5.83 2.53 -11.62
N ASN A 95 6.83 2.49 -12.51
CA ASN A 95 8.12 3.15 -12.30
C ASN A 95 8.10 4.62 -12.79
N ARG A 96 9.25 5.31 -12.65
CA ARG A 96 9.42 6.73 -13.01
C ARG A 96 9.26 7.02 -14.49
N GLU A 97 9.48 6.00 -15.33
CA GLU A 97 9.36 6.03 -16.79
C GLU A 97 7.95 5.64 -17.27
N GLY A 98 6.97 5.51 -16.35
CA GLY A 98 5.61 5.11 -16.68
C GLY A 98 5.45 3.64 -17.08
N ASN A 99 6.44 2.80 -16.82
CA ASN A 99 6.34 1.38 -17.13
C ASN A 99 5.84 0.58 -15.92
N ILE A 100 5.06 -0.47 -16.19
CA ILE A 100 4.68 -1.43 -15.15
C ILE A 100 5.93 -2.25 -14.79
N GLN A 101 6.54 -1.96 -13.65
CA GLN A 101 7.68 -2.70 -13.11
C GLN A 101 7.28 -4.10 -12.64
N GLY A 102 6.04 -4.25 -12.22
CA GLY A 102 5.48 -5.51 -11.79
C GLY A 102 4.16 -5.36 -11.05
N TYR A 103 3.66 -6.46 -10.54
CA TYR A 103 2.39 -6.49 -9.83
C TYR A 103 2.38 -7.58 -8.76
N TYR A 104 1.55 -7.38 -7.74
CA TYR A 104 1.29 -8.34 -6.68
C TYR A 104 -0.21 -8.68 -6.66
N LYS A 105 -0.55 -9.96 -6.57
CA LYS A 105 -1.93 -10.46 -6.42
C LYS A 105 -2.19 -10.78 -4.95
N LYS A 106 -3.25 -10.25 -4.37
CA LYS A 106 -3.66 -10.49 -2.98
C LYS A 106 -3.70 -11.99 -2.69
N ILE A 107 -3.01 -12.42 -1.65
CA ILE A 107 -2.88 -13.84 -1.29
C ILE A 107 -4.00 -14.23 -0.33
N ASN A 108 -4.24 -13.43 0.69
CA ASN A 108 -5.26 -13.70 1.68
C ASN A 108 -6.50 -12.87 1.38
N LEU A 109 -7.48 -13.50 0.75
CA LEU A 109 -8.77 -12.88 0.47
C LEU A 109 -9.59 -12.81 1.76
N MET A 110 -10.41 -11.78 1.90
CA MET A 110 -11.39 -11.62 2.97
C MET A 110 -12.77 -11.87 2.36
N GLY A 111 -13.70 -12.45 3.09
CA GLY A 111 -15.07 -12.88 2.76
C GLY A 111 -15.81 -12.46 1.46
N ASP A 112 -15.40 -11.37 0.84
CA ASP A 112 -15.90 -10.83 -0.44
C ASP A 112 -15.18 -11.45 -1.66
N THR A 113 -15.14 -12.78 -1.72
CA THR A 113 -14.27 -13.49 -2.68
C THR A 113 -14.98 -13.99 -3.93
N GLU A 114 -16.26 -13.70 -4.10
CA GLU A 114 -17.01 -14.14 -5.26
C GLU A 114 -16.36 -13.59 -6.55
N GLY A 115 -15.95 -14.50 -7.43
CA GLY A 115 -15.25 -14.19 -8.68
C GLY A 115 -13.75 -13.88 -8.55
N LEU A 116 -13.19 -13.68 -7.35
CA LEU A 116 -11.76 -13.41 -7.16
C LEU A 116 -10.94 -14.68 -6.92
N ASN A 117 -9.73 -14.67 -7.48
CA ASN A 117 -8.75 -15.74 -7.26
C ASN A 117 -7.63 -15.25 -6.33
N ALA A 118 -7.20 -16.09 -5.40
CA ALA A 118 -6.07 -15.81 -4.54
C ALA A 118 -4.73 -15.84 -5.29
N GLY A 119 -3.85 -14.89 -4.97
CA GLY A 119 -2.44 -14.94 -5.34
C GLY A 119 -1.72 -16.09 -4.64
N LYS A 120 -0.52 -16.46 -5.13
CA LYS A 120 0.23 -17.60 -4.57
C LYS A 120 1.62 -17.24 -4.08
N LYS A 121 2.21 -16.15 -4.58
CA LYS A 121 3.63 -15.83 -4.35
C LYS A 121 3.80 -14.41 -3.83
N PRO A 122 4.47 -14.21 -2.70
CA PRO A 122 4.90 -12.88 -2.27
C PRO A 122 5.89 -12.29 -3.29
N LYS A 123 5.84 -10.98 -3.47
CA LYS A 123 6.65 -10.24 -4.42
C LYS A 123 7.48 -9.16 -3.73
N VAL A 124 8.69 -8.99 -4.20
CA VAL A 124 9.58 -7.88 -3.85
C VAL A 124 10.13 -7.30 -5.15
N PHE A 125 10.22 -6.00 -5.21
CA PHE A 125 10.63 -5.26 -6.40
C PHE A 125 11.83 -4.38 -6.08
N GLU A 126 12.80 -4.34 -6.98
CA GLU A 126 13.92 -3.39 -6.94
C GLU A 126 13.45 -2.02 -7.41
N THR A 127 13.83 -0.98 -6.68
CA THR A 127 13.66 0.41 -7.06
C THR A 127 14.98 1.16 -6.95
N ASP A 128 15.04 2.39 -7.44
CA ASP A 128 16.23 3.24 -7.30
C ASP A 128 16.49 3.73 -5.87
N PHE A 129 15.50 3.60 -4.96
CA PHE A 129 15.58 4.03 -3.57
C PHE A 129 15.58 2.87 -2.55
N GLY A 130 15.37 1.62 -2.98
CA GLY A 130 15.38 0.44 -2.10
C GLY A 130 14.54 -0.71 -2.62
N LYS A 131 14.46 -1.80 -1.86
CA LYS A 131 13.62 -2.96 -2.18
C LYS A 131 12.27 -2.83 -1.49
N ILE A 132 11.20 -2.91 -2.27
CA ILE A 132 9.84 -2.81 -1.75
C ILE A 132 9.08 -4.12 -1.88
N GLY A 133 8.34 -4.49 -0.84
CA GLY A 133 7.33 -5.53 -0.85
C GLY A 133 5.94 -4.92 -0.94
N ILE A 134 4.98 -5.72 -1.39
CA ILE A 134 3.56 -5.34 -1.40
C ILE A 134 2.76 -6.45 -0.72
N ALA A 135 1.85 -6.04 0.14
CA ALA A 135 0.75 -6.81 0.72
C ALA A 135 -0.53 -6.01 0.47
N ILE A 136 -1.70 -6.64 0.46
CA ILE A 136 -2.97 -5.92 0.22
C ILE A 136 -3.93 -6.20 1.38
N CYS A 137 -4.39 -5.14 2.05
CA CYS A 137 -5.49 -5.15 3.02
C CYS A 137 -5.38 -6.29 4.05
N TRP A 138 -6.23 -7.31 3.94
CA TRP A 138 -6.31 -8.46 4.85
C TRP A 138 -4.99 -9.27 4.96
N ASP A 139 -4.10 -9.17 3.97
CA ASP A 139 -2.75 -9.72 4.06
C ASP A 139 -1.98 -9.23 5.30
N LEU A 140 -2.32 -8.04 5.83
CA LEU A 140 -1.74 -7.49 7.06
C LEU A 140 -1.92 -8.42 8.26
N SER A 141 -2.99 -9.19 8.31
CA SER A 141 -3.30 -10.12 9.40
C SER A 141 -2.41 -11.38 9.40
N PHE A 142 -1.59 -11.60 8.36
CA PHE A 142 -0.82 -12.84 8.17
C PHE A 142 0.70 -12.64 8.33
N PRO A 143 1.28 -12.86 9.52
CA PRO A 143 2.70 -12.61 9.79
C PRO A 143 3.64 -13.43 8.89
N LYS A 144 3.28 -14.67 8.56
CA LYS A 144 4.06 -15.55 7.66
C LYS A 144 4.27 -14.95 6.26
N LEU A 145 3.34 -14.13 5.77
CA LEU A 145 3.50 -13.43 4.51
C LEU A 145 4.61 -12.38 4.61
N PHE A 146 4.60 -11.55 5.66
CA PHE A 146 5.61 -10.52 5.90
C PHE A 146 7.00 -11.13 6.08
N GLN A 147 7.12 -12.25 6.80
CA GLN A 147 8.38 -12.99 6.90
C GLN A 147 8.90 -13.45 5.53
N LYS A 148 8.02 -13.97 4.66
CA LYS A 148 8.39 -14.36 3.29
C LYS A 148 8.80 -13.16 2.43
N ILE A 149 8.15 -12.01 2.58
CA ILE A 149 8.50 -10.74 1.92
C ILE A 149 9.87 -10.27 2.42
N LYS A 150 10.11 -10.28 3.75
CA LYS A 150 11.39 -9.90 4.36
C LYS A 150 12.54 -10.79 3.89
N ARG A 151 12.37 -12.12 3.87
CA ARG A 151 13.38 -13.06 3.38
C ARG A 151 13.81 -12.82 1.93
N ARG A 152 12.95 -12.16 1.12
CA ARG A 152 13.27 -11.70 -0.24
C ARG A 152 13.97 -10.35 -0.28
N GLY A 153 14.25 -9.78 0.89
CA GLY A 153 15.04 -8.57 1.04
C GLY A 153 14.23 -7.26 1.04
N ALA A 154 12.92 -7.30 1.24
CA ALA A 154 12.15 -6.07 1.34
C ALA A 154 12.62 -5.20 2.51
N GLU A 155 12.75 -3.91 2.24
CA GLU A 155 13.12 -2.86 3.19
C GLU A 155 11.88 -2.04 3.59
N ILE A 156 10.93 -1.90 2.66
CA ILE A 156 9.66 -1.20 2.85
C ILE A 156 8.55 -2.12 2.35
N VAL A 157 7.48 -2.30 3.11
CA VAL A 157 6.28 -3.02 2.68
C VAL A 157 5.12 -2.04 2.60
N PHE A 158 4.57 -1.87 1.39
CA PHE A 158 3.34 -1.12 1.18
C PHE A 158 2.13 -2.04 1.30
N CYS A 159 1.08 -1.53 1.93
CA CYS A 159 -0.17 -2.24 2.12
C CYS A 159 -1.35 -1.34 1.72
N PRO A 160 -1.66 -1.21 0.40
CA PRO A 160 -2.91 -0.63 -0.04
C PRO A 160 -4.07 -1.41 0.60
N SER A 161 -5.10 -0.70 1.03
CA SER A 161 -6.17 -1.31 1.80
C SER A 161 -7.50 -0.60 1.59
N HIS A 162 -8.58 -1.38 1.70
CA HIS A 162 -9.95 -0.93 1.84
C HIS A 162 -10.55 -1.66 3.05
N TRP A 163 -10.03 -1.36 4.23
CA TRP A 163 -10.27 -2.13 5.44
C TRP A 163 -11.69 -1.96 5.95
N ALA A 164 -12.43 -3.06 5.90
CA ALA A 164 -13.73 -3.17 6.53
C ALA A 164 -13.60 -3.76 7.94
N TYR A 165 -14.57 -3.49 8.79
CA TYR A 165 -14.71 -4.13 10.08
C TYR A 165 -16.10 -4.74 10.22
N GLU A 166 -16.18 -5.81 11.01
CA GLU A 166 -17.45 -6.44 11.33
C GLU A 166 -18.13 -5.68 12.46
N THR A 167 -19.23 -4.99 12.16
CA THR A 167 -19.97 -4.19 13.13
C THR A 167 -20.49 -5.00 14.31
N LYS A 168 -20.79 -6.30 14.11
CA LYS A 168 -21.24 -7.20 15.18
C LYS A 168 -20.12 -7.57 16.15
N ALA A 169 -18.87 -7.50 15.74
CA ALA A 169 -17.73 -7.77 16.62
C ALA A 169 -17.40 -6.59 17.55
N HIS A 170 -17.93 -5.41 17.25
CA HIS A 170 -17.64 -4.17 17.97
C HIS A 170 -18.93 -3.39 18.19
N GLU A 171 -19.63 -3.66 19.26
CA GLU A 171 -20.91 -3.01 19.58
C GLU A 171 -20.75 -1.50 19.80
N ASP A 172 -19.67 -1.09 20.51
CA ASP A 172 -19.36 0.30 20.78
C ASP A 172 -17.97 0.70 20.27
N ASP A 173 -17.84 1.93 19.74
CA ASP A 173 -16.55 2.56 19.34
C ASP A 173 -15.68 1.70 18.41
N HIS A 174 -16.30 0.88 17.61
CA HIS A 174 -15.63 -0.10 16.74
C HIS A 174 -14.60 0.52 15.77
N LYS A 175 -14.84 1.73 15.27
CA LYS A 175 -13.86 2.44 14.41
C LYS A 175 -12.54 2.70 15.12
N ASN A 176 -12.58 3.13 16.37
CA ASN A 176 -11.37 3.41 17.14
C ASN A 176 -10.66 2.12 17.54
N ARG A 177 -11.42 1.05 17.84
CA ARG A 177 -10.85 -0.27 18.11
C ARG A 177 -10.12 -0.82 16.88
N GLU A 178 -10.75 -0.77 15.69
CA GLU A 178 -10.11 -1.21 14.43
C GLU A 178 -8.87 -0.38 14.09
N LYS A 179 -8.89 0.93 14.27
CA LYS A 179 -7.69 1.77 14.12
C LYS A 179 -6.56 1.34 15.04
N LYS A 180 -6.86 1.03 16.30
CA LYS A 180 -5.86 0.51 17.26
C LYS A 180 -5.32 -0.84 16.81
N ILE A 181 -6.17 -1.74 16.31
CA ILE A 181 -5.76 -3.04 15.76
C ILE A 181 -4.84 -2.85 14.56
N ILE A 182 -5.25 -2.05 13.56
CA ILE A 182 -4.42 -1.76 12.39
C ILE A 182 -3.07 -1.17 12.79
N ARG A 183 -3.09 -0.18 13.68
CA ARG A 183 -1.86 0.46 14.20
C ARG A 183 -0.93 -0.54 14.86
N SER A 184 -1.48 -1.45 15.67
CA SER A 184 -0.73 -2.52 16.34
C SER A 184 -0.18 -3.53 15.35
N LEU A 185 -0.98 -3.96 14.37
CA LEU A 185 -0.55 -4.88 13.33
C LEU A 185 0.58 -4.28 12.49
N VAL A 186 0.44 -3.02 12.04
CA VAL A 186 1.47 -2.33 11.26
C VAL A 186 2.77 -2.22 12.05
N GLY A 187 2.70 -1.85 13.33
CA GLY A 187 3.87 -1.81 14.23
C GLY A 187 4.51 -3.19 14.43
N ALA A 188 3.70 -4.22 14.70
CA ALA A 188 4.18 -5.59 14.87
C ALA A 188 4.87 -6.11 13.60
N ARG A 189 4.25 -5.94 12.42
CA ARG A 189 4.85 -6.34 11.14
C ARG A 189 6.16 -5.62 10.85
N ALA A 190 6.25 -4.34 11.21
CA ALA A 190 7.47 -3.57 11.06
C ALA A 190 8.57 -4.07 12.01
N PHE A 191 8.24 -4.29 13.28
CA PHE A 191 9.20 -4.72 14.30
C PHE A 191 9.70 -6.15 14.06
N GLU A 192 8.84 -7.14 13.96
CA GLU A 192 9.21 -8.56 13.82
C GLU A 192 10.01 -8.85 12.53
N ASN A 193 9.86 -8.01 11.49
CA ASN A 193 10.57 -8.16 10.23
C ASN A 193 11.69 -7.13 10.03
N LEU A 194 11.93 -6.22 10.97
CA LEU A 194 12.89 -5.12 10.84
C LEU A 194 12.80 -4.43 9.47
N CYS A 195 11.62 -3.94 9.13
CA CYS A 195 11.36 -3.21 7.89
C CYS A 195 10.39 -2.05 8.16
N PHE A 196 10.29 -1.13 7.22
CA PHE A 196 9.24 -0.13 7.25
C PHE A 196 7.93 -0.73 6.71
N VAL A 197 6.80 -0.38 7.32
CA VAL A 197 5.47 -0.79 6.84
C VAL A 197 4.61 0.45 6.67
N ALA A 198 3.96 0.54 5.50
CA ALA A 198 3.16 1.69 5.09
C ALA A 198 1.75 1.22 4.68
N PHE A 199 0.77 1.42 5.53
CA PHE A 199 -0.63 1.04 5.32
C PHE A 199 -1.42 2.24 4.82
N CYS A 200 -2.07 2.10 3.66
CA CYS A 200 -2.81 3.16 2.96
C CYS A 200 -4.27 2.78 2.79
N SER A 201 -5.17 3.49 3.45
CA SER A 201 -6.62 3.27 3.38
C SER A 201 -7.35 4.50 2.80
N PRO A 202 -8.56 4.36 2.25
CA PRO A 202 -9.29 5.49 1.69
C PRO A 202 -9.86 6.42 2.77
N LYS A 203 -10.20 7.63 2.36
CA LYS A 203 -11.17 8.45 3.08
C LYS A 203 -12.57 7.97 2.69
N THR A 204 -13.33 7.52 3.66
CA THR A 204 -14.69 7.04 3.44
C THR A 204 -15.66 7.65 4.44
N ARG A 205 -16.93 7.75 4.04
CA ARG A 205 -18.07 8.04 4.92
C ARG A 205 -18.84 6.77 5.29
N HIS A 206 -18.50 5.64 4.68
CA HIS A 206 -19.16 4.38 4.97
C HIS A 206 -18.88 3.96 6.41
N LYS A 207 -19.95 3.60 7.13
CA LYS A 207 -19.87 3.27 8.57
C LYS A 207 -18.97 2.04 8.84
N ASP A 208 -18.92 1.09 7.91
CA ASP A 208 -18.23 -0.20 8.04
C ASP A 208 -16.80 -0.19 7.47
N LEU A 209 -16.27 0.99 7.13
CA LEU A 209 -14.94 1.14 6.59
C LEU A 209 -14.09 2.09 7.43
N VAL A 210 -12.82 1.76 7.54
CA VAL A 210 -11.86 2.53 8.33
C VAL A 210 -11.16 3.59 7.47
N THR A 211 -11.23 4.85 7.92
CA THR A 211 -10.42 5.95 7.39
C THR A 211 -9.17 6.13 8.25
N TYR A 212 -8.09 5.43 7.89
CA TYR A 212 -6.84 5.50 8.65
C TYR A 212 -5.66 5.02 7.82
N SER A 213 -4.62 5.83 7.71
CA SER A 213 -3.35 5.43 7.09
C SER A 213 -2.19 5.71 8.04
N VAL A 214 -1.19 4.83 8.01
CA VAL A 214 -0.08 4.86 8.98
C VAL A 214 1.21 4.35 8.36
N ILE A 215 2.33 4.97 8.75
CA ILE A 215 3.69 4.56 8.40
C ILE A 215 4.46 4.24 9.68
N SER A 216 5.01 3.04 9.77
CA SER A 216 5.84 2.59 10.90
C SER A 216 7.27 2.29 10.46
N SER A 217 8.23 2.67 11.28
CA SER A 217 9.55 2.06 11.33
C SER A 217 9.51 0.82 12.23
N PRO A 218 10.61 0.03 12.31
CA PRO A 218 10.65 -1.11 13.24
C PRO A 218 10.34 -0.76 14.69
N HIS A 219 10.58 0.47 15.13
CA HIS A 219 10.49 0.83 16.55
C HIS A 219 9.45 1.90 16.90
N ARG A 220 8.87 2.56 15.91
CA ARG A 220 7.91 3.64 16.18
C ARG A 220 7.00 3.91 15.00
N ILE A 221 5.82 4.39 15.29
CA ILE A 221 4.97 5.04 14.29
C ILE A 221 5.65 6.35 13.89
N LEU A 222 5.89 6.51 12.58
CA LEU A 222 6.51 7.72 12.04
C LEU A 222 5.47 8.80 11.75
N LYS A 223 4.37 8.37 11.13
CA LYS A 223 3.27 9.26 10.74
C LYS A 223 1.96 8.49 10.64
N GLU A 224 0.86 9.17 10.92
CA GLU A 224 -0.49 8.66 10.74
C GLU A 224 -1.46 9.77 10.36
N ILE A 225 -2.54 9.42 9.67
CA ILE A 225 -3.64 10.31 9.29
C ILE A 225 -4.96 9.56 9.47
N SER A 226 -5.96 10.24 10.03
CA SER A 226 -7.28 9.67 10.30
C SER A 226 -8.37 10.67 9.96
N GLU A 227 -9.55 10.18 9.58
CA GLU A 227 -10.81 10.90 9.36
C GLU A 227 -10.80 12.01 8.31
N LYS A 228 -9.70 12.30 7.66
CA LYS A 228 -9.60 13.33 6.63
C LYS A 228 -8.90 12.83 5.37
N GLU A 229 -9.22 13.45 4.24
CA GLU A 229 -8.48 13.26 3.01
C GLU A 229 -7.13 13.99 3.10
N GLY A 230 -6.07 13.38 2.55
CA GLY A 230 -4.76 13.99 2.57
C GLY A 230 -3.62 13.11 2.09
N LEU A 231 -2.44 13.70 2.01
CA LEU A 231 -1.19 13.03 1.66
C LEU A 231 -0.31 12.90 2.91
N LEU A 232 -0.02 11.67 3.30
CA LEU A 232 0.88 11.36 4.40
C LEU A 232 2.28 11.12 3.84
N VAL A 233 3.24 11.98 4.17
CA VAL A 233 4.61 11.90 3.62
C VAL A 233 5.60 11.63 4.75
N ALA A 234 6.47 10.63 4.56
CA ALA A 234 7.56 10.31 5.49
C ALA A 234 8.88 10.08 4.77
N ARG A 235 9.96 10.59 5.37
CA ARG A 235 11.33 10.30 4.95
C ARG A 235 11.87 9.15 5.78
N LEU A 236 12.30 8.08 5.12
CA LEU A 236 12.77 6.84 5.71
C LEU A 236 14.28 6.73 5.57
N ASN A 237 14.98 6.51 6.68
CA ASN A 237 16.41 6.19 6.66
C ASN A 237 16.59 4.66 6.65
N LEU A 238 16.87 4.09 5.50
CA LEU A 238 16.98 2.64 5.33
C LEU A 238 18.21 2.05 6.04
N ASN A 239 19.18 2.87 6.49
CA ASN A 239 20.29 2.41 7.31
C ASN A 239 19.84 1.94 8.71
N GLU A 240 18.68 2.41 9.18
CA GLU A 240 18.09 1.94 10.44
C GLU A 240 17.89 0.42 10.43
N ILE A 241 17.49 -0.16 9.28
CA ILE A 241 17.29 -1.61 9.13
C ILE A 241 18.58 -2.37 9.43
N SER A 242 19.70 -1.95 8.84
CA SER A 242 21.01 -2.59 9.05
C SER A 242 21.47 -2.44 10.49
N LYS A 243 21.28 -1.26 11.09
CA LYS A 243 21.61 -0.99 12.50
C LYS A 243 20.83 -1.92 13.42
N PHE A 244 19.52 -2.03 13.26
CA PHE A 244 18.70 -2.89 14.11
C PHE A 244 18.97 -4.38 13.87
N THR A 245 19.17 -4.79 12.61
CA THR A 245 19.54 -6.18 12.31
C THR A 245 20.83 -6.59 13.04
N LYS A 246 21.81 -5.69 13.13
CA LYS A 246 23.05 -5.96 13.87
C LYS A 246 22.77 -6.09 15.37
N LEU A 247 22.05 -5.13 15.96
CA LEU A 247 21.75 -5.14 17.40
C LEU A 247 20.97 -6.40 17.82
N TYR A 248 19.98 -6.84 17.05
CA TYR A 248 19.21 -8.03 17.39
C TYR A 248 19.93 -9.35 17.12
N LYS A 249 20.91 -9.39 16.22
CA LYS A 249 21.78 -10.58 16.05
C LYS A 249 22.75 -10.76 17.19
N GLU A 250 23.13 -9.68 17.86
CA GLU A 250 24.04 -9.74 19.03
C GLU A 250 23.25 -10.09 20.31
N ALA A 251 21.92 -10.07 20.30
CA ALA A 251 21.05 -10.38 21.44
C ALA A 251 20.50 -11.82 21.43
N VAL A 252 20.74 -12.58 20.36
CA VAL A 252 20.35 -13.99 20.17
C VAL A 252 21.63 -14.83 20.05
#